data_e54d16c5d45ce9e1aee4448f15b2bc1c
#
_entry.id   e54d16c5d45ce9e1aee4448f15b2bc1c
#
_cell.length_a   1.000
_cell.length_b   1.000
_cell.length_c   1.000
_cell.angle_alpha   90.00
_cell.angle_beta   90.00
_cell.angle_gamma   90.00
#
_symmetry.space_group_name_H-M   'P 1'
#
loop_
_entity.id
_entity.type
_entity.pdbx_description
1 polymer ?
#
loop_
_entity_poly.entity_id
_entity_poly.type
_entity_poly.pdbx_seq_one_letter_code
_entity_poly.pdbx_strand_id
1 'polypeptide(L)'
;MLIICVIIVSLAVVILLYYAINDILIPKPQLAINKFKIKEIYPTKQGGRQWYINMNNPKEDPIFTIVSNIPITRSDDGSWFIANPSIRLSVVTPPGGEPWKNVEMTGYVKIDSTRTMGSLSGSNNEESGSTSDIDWRARGGRHNNDVPCEGTALNGGIYVDGTVAWKKEIWHTGGYTDARGVVKATNSILDRWIGWKVVMYNINNNTAVKMESYLDDKNDNNWKKVSDVVDNGGWYAKSSDKVFYSADCGRPKDYIITNAGAIATFRADNVAMNFKNLSIREIQPPQS
;
A
#
# COMPACT_ATOMS: atom_id res chain seq x y z
N MET A 1 6.34 -61.19 0.12
CA MET A 1 6.29 -59.98 0.96
C MET A 1 7.59 -59.16 0.92
N LEU A 2 8.76 -59.77 1.00
CA LEU A 2 10.07 -59.10 0.99
C LEU A 2 10.31 -58.26 -0.31
N ILE A 3 10.01 -58.82 -1.50
CA ILE A 3 10.24 -58.17 -2.79
C ILE A 3 9.39 -56.90 -2.95
N ILE A 4 8.14 -56.90 -2.48
CA ILE A 4 7.24 -55.74 -2.54
C ILE A 4 7.74 -54.60 -1.65
N CYS A 5 8.28 -54.91 -0.44
CA CYS A 5 8.87 -53.90 0.43
C CYS A 5 10.11 -53.23 -0.19
N VAL A 6 10.96 -54.01 -0.87
CA VAL A 6 12.17 -53.47 -1.54
C VAL A 6 11.78 -52.53 -2.69
N ILE A 7 10.75 -52.86 -3.48
CA ILE A 7 10.27 -52.02 -4.58
C ILE A 7 9.70 -50.69 -4.03
N ILE A 8 8.92 -50.73 -2.96
CA ILE A 8 8.32 -49.52 -2.34
C ILE A 8 9.41 -48.58 -1.78
N VAL A 9 10.43 -49.16 -1.10
CA VAL A 9 11.55 -48.38 -0.56
C VAL A 9 12.38 -47.74 -1.67
N SER A 10 12.66 -48.47 -2.76
CA SER A 10 13.41 -47.89 -3.89
C SER A 10 12.64 -46.81 -4.62
N LEU A 11 11.32 -46.96 -4.77
CA LEU A 11 10.48 -45.91 -5.37
C LEU A 11 10.43 -44.63 -4.52
N ALA A 12 10.32 -44.78 -3.18
CA ALA A 12 10.35 -43.66 -2.24
C ALA A 12 11.70 -42.89 -2.29
N VAL A 13 12.82 -43.63 -2.37
CA VAL A 13 14.14 -43.00 -2.50
C VAL A 13 14.30 -42.26 -3.80
N VAL A 14 13.82 -42.82 -4.92
CA VAL A 14 13.85 -42.13 -6.23
C VAL A 14 13.00 -40.85 -6.22
N ILE A 15 11.83 -40.88 -5.61
CA ILE A 15 10.95 -39.70 -5.47
C ILE A 15 11.63 -38.64 -4.59
N LEU A 16 12.23 -39.02 -3.46
CA LEU A 16 12.93 -38.08 -2.60
C LEU A 16 14.16 -37.47 -3.29
N LEU A 17 14.92 -38.27 -4.04
CA LEU A 17 16.04 -37.79 -4.84
C LEU A 17 15.56 -36.84 -5.95
N TYR A 18 14.45 -37.12 -6.63
CA TYR A 18 13.86 -36.26 -7.64
C TYR A 18 13.47 -34.89 -7.07
N TYR A 19 12.82 -34.85 -5.88
CA TYR A 19 12.48 -33.59 -5.20
C TYR A 19 13.73 -32.85 -4.72
N ALA A 20 14.71 -33.55 -4.14
CA ALA A 20 15.95 -32.95 -3.69
C ALA A 20 16.78 -32.36 -4.87
N ILE A 21 16.84 -33.05 -6.01
CA ILE A 21 17.52 -32.58 -7.21
C ILE A 21 16.81 -31.39 -7.82
N ASN A 22 15.49 -31.40 -7.87
CA ASN A 22 14.72 -30.26 -8.38
C ASN A 22 14.85 -29.02 -7.46
N ASP A 23 14.91 -29.19 -6.14
CA ASP A 23 15.15 -28.06 -5.21
C ASP A 23 16.58 -27.47 -5.35
N ILE A 24 17.54 -28.28 -5.81
CA ILE A 24 18.92 -27.85 -6.04
C ILE A 24 19.12 -27.27 -7.44
N LEU A 25 18.48 -27.84 -8.46
CA LEU A 25 18.67 -27.48 -9.88
C LEU A 25 17.77 -26.36 -10.38
N ILE A 26 16.63 -26.11 -9.70
CA ILE A 26 15.78 -24.94 -10.02
C ILE A 26 16.26 -23.80 -9.13
N PRO A 27 17.04 -22.83 -9.66
CA PRO A 27 17.40 -21.67 -8.87
C PRO A 27 16.11 -21.01 -8.40
N LYS A 28 15.89 -20.98 -7.09
CA LYS A 28 14.79 -20.21 -6.53
C LYS A 28 14.91 -18.80 -7.11
N PRO A 29 13.87 -18.24 -7.73
CA PRO A 29 13.96 -16.92 -8.31
C PRO A 29 14.45 -15.96 -7.21
N GLN A 30 15.67 -15.48 -7.37
CA GLN A 30 16.23 -14.49 -6.47
C GLN A 30 15.34 -13.26 -6.62
N LEU A 31 14.64 -12.88 -5.55
CA LEU A 31 13.80 -11.69 -5.54
C LEU A 31 14.66 -10.51 -5.96
N ALA A 32 14.25 -9.81 -6.98
CA ALA A 32 14.92 -8.60 -7.42
C ALA A 32 14.99 -7.59 -6.27
N ILE A 33 16.01 -6.76 -6.27
CA ILE A 33 16.18 -5.68 -5.31
C ILE A 33 16.11 -4.34 -6.05
N ASN A 34 15.45 -3.36 -5.46
CA ASN A 34 15.32 -2.03 -6.03
C ASN A 34 16.56 -1.15 -5.80
N LYS A 35 16.52 0.11 -6.27
CA LYS A 35 17.58 1.11 -6.10
C LYS A 35 18.05 1.29 -4.64
N PHE A 36 17.15 1.12 -3.67
CA PHE A 36 17.46 1.20 -2.24
C PHE A 36 17.88 -0.13 -1.61
N LYS A 37 18.16 -1.16 -2.43
CA LYS A 37 18.49 -2.53 -2.02
C LYS A 37 17.37 -3.23 -1.24
N ILE A 38 16.12 -2.80 -1.47
CA ILE A 38 14.92 -3.40 -0.87
C ILE A 38 14.42 -4.50 -1.79
N LYS A 39 14.08 -5.67 -1.22
CA LYS A 39 13.49 -6.80 -1.97
C LYS A 39 12.17 -6.38 -2.61
N GLU A 40 12.01 -6.70 -3.87
CA GLU A 40 10.76 -6.55 -4.64
C GLU A 40 9.86 -7.76 -4.42
N ILE A 41 8.54 -7.56 -4.41
CA ILE A 41 7.59 -8.68 -4.26
C ILE A 41 7.32 -9.34 -5.62
N TYR A 42 7.07 -8.53 -6.64
CA TYR A 42 6.84 -8.98 -8.01
C TYR A 42 7.84 -8.34 -8.95
N PRO A 43 8.15 -8.94 -10.08
CA PRO A 43 9.04 -8.33 -11.07
C PRO A 43 8.48 -6.96 -11.53
N THR A 44 9.37 -6.05 -11.84
CA THR A 44 8.99 -4.81 -12.53
C THR A 44 8.46 -5.16 -13.92
N LYS A 45 7.36 -4.55 -14.34
CA LYS A 45 6.82 -4.66 -15.69
C LYS A 45 7.90 -4.25 -16.71
N GLN A 46 8.05 -4.99 -17.81
CA GLN A 46 8.96 -4.61 -18.88
C GLN A 46 8.61 -3.20 -19.39
N GLY A 47 9.59 -2.28 -19.38
CA GLY A 47 9.37 -0.86 -19.69
C GLY A 47 8.53 -0.10 -18.65
N GLY A 48 8.19 -0.73 -17.54
CA GLY A 48 7.40 -0.12 -16.47
C GLY A 48 8.17 0.97 -15.73
N ARG A 49 7.43 1.97 -15.28
CA ARG A 49 8.00 3.11 -14.57
C ARG A 49 8.35 2.75 -13.14
N GLN A 50 9.39 3.43 -12.66
CA GLN A 50 9.82 3.39 -11.28
C GLN A 50 10.08 4.82 -10.82
N TRP A 51 9.59 5.14 -9.65
CA TRP A 51 9.87 6.38 -8.96
C TRP A 51 10.55 6.10 -7.62
N TYR A 52 11.55 6.89 -7.29
CA TYR A 52 12.30 6.81 -6.04
C TYR A 52 12.49 8.20 -5.49
N ILE A 53 12.12 8.39 -4.22
CA ILE A 53 12.34 9.67 -3.55
C ILE A 53 13.82 10.08 -3.62
N ASN A 54 14.08 11.35 -3.88
CA ASN A 54 15.42 11.90 -3.74
C ASN A 54 15.74 12.11 -2.24
N MET A 55 16.50 11.16 -1.66
CA MET A 55 16.84 11.25 -0.24
C MET A 55 17.80 12.39 0.10
N ASN A 56 18.49 12.99 -0.88
CA ASN A 56 19.31 14.18 -0.64
C ASN A 56 18.44 15.44 -0.48
N ASN A 57 17.45 15.62 -1.35
CA ASN A 57 16.47 16.69 -1.26
C ASN A 57 15.16 16.29 -1.94
N PRO A 58 14.15 15.82 -1.20
CA PRO A 58 12.87 15.41 -1.78
C PRO A 58 12.15 16.53 -2.53
N LYS A 59 12.37 17.79 -2.15
CA LYS A 59 11.69 18.93 -2.75
C LYS A 59 12.19 19.31 -4.15
N GLU A 60 13.33 18.75 -4.58
CA GLU A 60 13.85 18.98 -5.94
C GLU A 60 13.17 18.08 -6.99
N ASP A 61 12.41 17.09 -6.58
CA ASP A 61 11.69 16.22 -7.51
C ASP A 61 10.41 16.91 -7.99
N PRO A 62 10.29 17.23 -9.30
CA PRO A 62 9.16 18.02 -9.83
C PRO A 62 7.82 17.29 -9.76
N ILE A 63 7.81 15.95 -9.62
CA ILE A 63 6.57 15.17 -9.50
C ILE A 63 6.23 14.77 -8.07
N PHE A 64 7.12 15.07 -7.12
CA PHE A 64 6.86 14.84 -5.70
C PHE A 64 6.34 16.12 -5.04
N THR A 65 5.21 16.00 -4.37
CA THR A 65 4.57 17.15 -3.70
C THR A 65 4.25 16.82 -2.25
N ILE A 66 4.44 17.82 -1.39
CA ILE A 66 4.01 17.78 0.00
C ILE A 66 2.80 18.71 0.09
N VAL A 67 1.60 18.10 0.20
CA VAL A 67 0.36 18.87 0.22
C VAL A 67 0.36 19.84 1.42
N SER A 68 -0.17 21.04 1.20
CA SER A 68 -0.19 22.16 2.17
C SER A 68 1.21 22.69 2.57
N ASN A 69 2.24 22.41 1.76
CA ASN A 69 3.61 22.89 1.98
C ASN A 69 4.15 22.65 3.40
N ILE A 70 3.77 21.52 4.00
CA ILE A 70 4.23 21.15 5.33
C ILE A 70 5.76 21.04 5.32
N PRO A 71 6.46 21.64 6.27
CA PRO A 71 7.92 21.56 6.33
C PRO A 71 8.37 20.13 6.62
N ILE A 72 9.44 19.73 5.94
CA ILE A 72 10.19 18.52 6.26
C ILE A 72 11.59 18.90 6.69
N THR A 73 12.15 18.18 7.66
CA THR A 73 13.51 18.39 8.16
C THR A 73 14.30 17.10 8.03
N ARG A 74 15.59 17.23 7.72
CA ARG A 74 16.47 16.06 7.65
C ARG A 74 16.92 15.67 9.05
N SER A 75 16.80 14.39 9.37
CA SER A 75 17.28 13.81 10.62
C SER A 75 18.74 13.34 10.50
N ASP A 76 19.43 13.16 11.63
CA ASP A 76 20.86 12.78 11.69
C ASP A 76 21.12 11.41 11.03
N ASP A 77 20.16 10.51 11.04
CA ASP A 77 20.24 9.19 10.36
C ASP A 77 19.98 9.24 8.85
N GLY A 78 19.84 10.45 8.29
CA GLY A 78 19.59 10.68 6.87
C GLY A 78 18.15 10.48 6.43
N SER A 79 17.24 10.15 7.34
CA SER A 79 15.78 10.15 7.10
C SER A 79 15.22 11.58 7.05
N TRP A 80 13.93 11.70 6.72
CA TRP A 80 13.21 12.96 6.71
C TRP A 80 12.08 12.93 7.72
N PHE A 81 12.01 13.94 8.57
CA PHE A 81 10.96 14.12 9.58
C PHE A 81 9.85 15.01 9.03
N ILE A 82 8.61 14.66 9.38
CA ILE A 82 7.39 15.44 9.10
C ILE A 82 6.39 15.24 10.24
N ALA A 83 5.66 16.31 10.59
CA ALA A 83 4.63 16.25 11.61
C ALA A 83 3.43 17.10 11.23
N ASN A 84 2.27 16.47 11.07
CA ASN A 84 1.02 17.15 10.76
C ASN A 84 -0.17 16.22 11.02
N PRO A 85 -1.36 16.74 11.40
CA PRO A 85 -2.58 15.91 11.45
C PRO A 85 -2.95 15.26 10.12
N SER A 86 -2.50 15.83 9.00
CA SER A 86 -2.85 15.36 7.66
C SER A 86 -1.62 15.41 6.74
N ILE A 87 -0.83 14.34 6.70
CA ILE A 87 0.37 14.23 5.88
C ILE A 87 0.00 13.61 4.54
N ARG A 88 0.38 14.26 3.44
CA ARG A 88 0.16 13.79 2.08
C ARG A 88 1.43 14.02 1.25
N LEU A 89 2.24 12.95 1.12
CA LEU A 89 3.43 12.92 0.28
C LEU A 89 3.01 12.29 -1.06
N SER A 90 2.75 13.11 -2.05
CA SER A 90 2.14 12.66 -3.30
C SER A 90 3.13 12.63 -4.46
N VAL A 91 3.04 11.59 -5.26
CA VAL A 91 3.73 11.45 -6.56
C VAL A 91 2.68 11.64 -7.64
N VAL A 92 2.82 12.72 -8.40
CA VAL A 92 1.82 13.17 -9.38
C VAL A 92 2.33 12.88 -10.79
N THR A 93 1.56 12.12 -11.56
CA THR A 93 1.86 11.95 -12.99
C THR A 93 1.64 13.28 -13.72
N PRO A 94 2.64 13.77 -14.47
CA PRO A 94 2.48 14.99 -15.27
C PRO A 94 1.37 14.84 -16.31
N PRO A 95 0.79 15.96 -16.81
CA PRO A 95 -0.15 15.93 -17.92
C PRO A 95 0.45 15.19 -19.14
N GLY A 96 -0.32 14.28 -19.72
CA GLY A 96 0.13 13.43 -20.84
C GLY A 96 0.98 12.23 -20.45
N GLY A 97 1.36 12.10 -19.17
CA GLY A 97 2.05 10.91 -18.64
C GLY A 97 1.08 9.77 -18.35
N GLU A 98 1.62 8.55 -18.34
CA GLU A 98 0.84 7.35 -18.01
C GLU A 98 0.47 7.32 -16.51
N PRO A 99 -0.80 7.14 -16.13
CA PRO A 99 -1.21 7.05 -14.74
C PRO A 99 -0.81 5.70 -14.11
N TRP A 100 -0.72 5.64 -12.78
CA TRP A 100 -0.36 4.45 -12.00
C TRP A 100 -1.52 3.44 -11.97
N LYS A 101 -1.23 2.17 -12.29
CA LYS A 101 -2.26 1.09 -12.33
C LYS A 101 -1.89 -0.12 -11.46
N ASN A 102 -0.97 -0.95 -11.92
CA ASN A 102 -0.51 -2.14 -11.22
C ASN A 102 0.81 -1.78 -10.52
N VAL A 103 0.77 -1.55 -9.23
CA VAL A 103 1.91 -0.94 -8.54
C VAL A 103 2.27 -1.63 -7.24
N GLU A 104 3.55 -1.54 -6.89
CA GLU A 104 4.07 -1.72 -5.55
C GLU A 104 4.55 -0.36 -5.04
N MET A 105 4.05 0.05 -3.89
CA MET A 105 4.54 1.18 -3.12
C MET A 105 5.33 0.67 -1.92
N THR A 106 6.51 1.22 -1.67
CA THR A 106 7.42 0.76 -0.62
C THR A 106 8.04 1.93 0.10
N GLY A 107 8.30 1.80 1.40
CA GLY A 107 9.09 2.73 2.18
C GLY A 107 9.29 2.26 3.61
N TYR A 108 10.14 2.98 4.32
CA TYR A 108 10.34 2.80 5.75
C TYR A 108 9.86 4.03 6.51
N VAL A 109 9.22 3.79 7.64
CA VAL A 109 8.69 4.82 8.52
C VAL A 109 8.98 4.49 9.98
N LYS A 110 9.14 5.55 10.77
CA LYS A 110 9.17 5.49 12.23
C LYS A 110 8.22 6.56 12.76
N ILE A 111 7.21 6.16 13.49
CA ILE A 111 6.28 7.08 14.14
C ILE A 111 6.85 7.44 15.49
N ASP A 112 7.20 8.72 15.68
CA ASP A 112 7.77 9.21 16.94
C ASP A 112 6.68 9.57 17.96
N SER A 113 5.51 10.01 17.48
CA SER A 113 4.37 10.30 18.36
C SER A 113 3.06 10.32 17.58
N THR A 114 1.96 10.08 18.30
CA THR A 114 0.61 10.31 17.81
C THR A 114 0.15 11.71 18.26
N ARG A 115 -0.55 12.42 17.37
CA ARG A 115 -1.19 13.68 17.71
C ARG A 115 -2.64 13.40 18.06
N THR A 116 -2.97 13.48 19.34
CA THR A 116 -4.36 13.58 19.75
C THR A 116 -4.84 14.98 19.34
N MET A 117 -5.82 15.07 18.47
CA MET A 117 -6.52 16.33 18.24
C MET A 117 -7.09 16.73 19.62
N GLY A 118 -6.53 17.77 20.22
CA GLY A 118 -7.11 18.38 21.39
C GLY A 118 -8.58 18.66 21.10
N SER A 119 -9.45 18.23 21.98
CA SER A 119 -10.88 18.44 21.93
C SER A 119 -11.19 19.91 21.61
N LEU A 120 -11.36 20.25 20.34
CA LEU A 120 -12.13 21.43 19.98
C LEU A 120 -13.58 21.05 20.18
N SER A 121 -14.06 21.41 21.37
CA SER A 121 -15.44 21.38 21.79
C SER A 121 -16.40 21.73 20.65
N GLY A 122 -17.32 20.82 20.33
CA GLY A 122 -18.59 21.22 19.76
C GLY A 122 -19.00 20.68 18.40
N SER A 123 -18.76 19.43 18.04
CA SER A 123 -19.64 18.75 17.06
C SER A 123 -19.89 17.31 17.47
N ASN A 124 -21.14 17.03 17.82
CA ASN A 124 -21.67 15.69 18.11
C ASN A 124 -21.85 14.91 16.80
N ASN A 125 -20.77 14.63 16.10
CA ASN A 125 -20.73 13.62 15.07
C ASN A 125 -19.67 12.62 15.49
N GLU A 126 -20.10 11.52 16.09
CA GLU A 126 -19.32 10.31 16.28
C GLU A 126 -19.00 9.67 14.94
N GLU A 127 -18.20 10.35 14.12
CA GLU A 127 -17.47 9.71 13.04
C GLU A 127 -16.16 9.20 13.61
N SER A 128 -16.14 7.90 13.85
CA SER A 128 -14.97 7.03 13.93
C SER A 128 -13.71 7.76 14.40
N GLY A 129 -13.38 7.65 15.69
CA GLY A 129 -12.23 8.30 16.31
C GLY A 129 -11.03 8.33 15.36
N SER A 130 -10.49 9.52 15.17
CA SER A 130 -9.33 9.82 14.33
C SER A 130 -8.15 8.94 14.74
N THR A 131 -8.07 7.76 14.15
CA THR A 131 -7.01 6.81 14.41
C THR A 131 -5.72 7.29 13.74
N SER A 132 -4.64 7.29 14.49
CA SER A 132 -3.31 7.56 13.95
C SER A 132 -2.89 6.38 13.07
N ASP A 133 -2.59 6.64 11.80
CA ASP A 133 -2.24 5.60 10.84
C ASP A 133 -1.28 6.07 9.75
N ILE A 134 -0.74 5.09 9.05
CA ILE A 134 -0.10 5.24 7.75
C ILE A 134 -1.00 4.53 6.74
N ASP A 135 -1.37 5.23 5.68
CA ASP A 135 -2.31 4.76 4.69
C ASP A 135 -1.81 5.10 3.29
N TRP A 136 -1.14 4.14 2.63
CA TRP A 136 -0.61 4.37 1.30
C TRP A 136 -1.62 4.01 0.24
N ARG A 137 -1.75 4.89 -0.73
CA ARG A 137 -2.82 4.85 -1.69
C ARG A 137 -2.34 5.08 -3.12
N ALA A 138 -2.89 4.34 -4.05
CA ALA A 138 -2.69 4.53 -5.47
C ALA A 138 -4.01 4.42 -6.23
N ARG A 139 -3.91 4.61 -7.55
CA ARG A 139 -5.05 4.80 -8.46
C ARG A 139 -5.88 6.01 -8.08
N GLY A 140 -5.21 6.97 -7.42
CA GLY A 140 -5.80 8.18 -6.90
C GLY A 140 -5.97 9.24 -7.96
N GLY A 141 -6.98 10.08 -7.72
CA GLY A 141 -7.20 11.34 -8.41
C GLY A 141 -6.91 12.53 -7.52
N ARG A 142 -7.13 13.71 -8.05
CA ARG A 142 -7.07 14.94 -7.29
C ARG A 142 -8.20 14.97 -6.25
N HIS A 143 -7.91 15.49 -5.08
CA HIS A 143 -8.88 15.72 -4.01
C HIS A 143 -9.24 17.19 -3.97
N ASN A 144 -10.46 17.52 -4.35
CA ASN A 144 -10.99 18.87 -4.32
C ASN A 144 -12.42 18.83 -3.76
N ASN A 145 -12.64 19.52 -2.64
CA ASN A 145 -13.96 19.57 -1.99
C ASN A 145 -15.02 20.23 -2.86
N ASP A 146 -14.61 21.13 -3.77
CA ASP A 146 -15.52 21.80 -4.69
C ASP A 146 -15.92 20.92 -5.89
N VAL A 147 -15.26 19.77 -6.05
CA VAL A 147 -15.54 18.80 -7.12
C VAL A 147 -15.74 17.42 -6.49
N PRO A 148 -16.91 17.13 -5.95
CA PRO A 148 -17.16 15.94 -5.14
C PRO A 148 -16.96 14.62 -5.88
N CYS A 149 -17.04 14.61 -7.20
CA CYS A 149 -16.83 13.42 -8.03
C CYS A 149 -15.35 13.14 -8.37
N GLU A 150 -14.43 13.99 -7.94
CA GLU A 150 -13.00 13.70 -8.02
C GLU A 150 -12.54 12.78 -6.89
N GLY A 151 -11.33 12.27 -7.03
CA GLY A 151 -10.70 11.42 -6.04
C GLY A 151 -11.26 10.01 -6.05
N THR A 152 -10.40 9.09 -6.27
CA THR A 152 -10.61 7.65 -6.02
C THR A 152 -9.32 7.14 -5.45
N ALA A 153 -9.35 6.09 -4.67
CA ALA A 153 -8.13 5.45 -4.23
C ALA A 153 -8.42 4.03 -3.67
N LEU A 154 -7.42 3.19 -3.79
CA LEU A 154 -7.28 1.98 -2.97
C LEU A 154 -6.27 2.30 -1.88
N ASN A 155 -6.67 2.12 -0.64
CA ASN A 155 -5.93 2.54 0.54
C ASN A 155 -5.51 1.31 1.34
N GLY A 156 -4.20 1.09 1.47
CA GLY A 156 -3.61 0.02 2.29
C GLY A 156 -2.93 0.60 3.51
N GLY A 157 -3.54 0.41 4.68
CA GLY A 157 -3.15 1.07 5.92
C GLY A 157 -2.57 0.14 6.98
N ILE A 158 -1.70 0.72 7.82
CA ILE A 158 -1.28 0.16 9.11
C ILE A 158 -1.48 1.19 10.21
N TYR A 159 -2.24 0.82 11.23
CA TYR A 159 -2.51 1.64 12.40
C TYR A 159 -1.35 1.58 13.39
N VAL A 160 -1.25 2.60 14.23
CA VAL A 160 -0.19 2.69 15.25
C VAL A 160 -0.16 1.48 16.19
N ASP A 161 -1.29 0.87 16.44
CA ASP A 161 -1.37 -0.35 17.24
C ASP A 161 -0.81 -1.59 16.52
N GLY A 162 -0.53 -1.51 15.22
CA GLY A 162 -0.07 -2.63 14.38
C GLY A 162 -1.17 -3.43 13.69
N THR A 163 -2.41 -2.97 13.73
CA THR A 163 -3.51 -3.51 12.92
C THR A 163 -3.39 -3.01 11.49
N VAL A 164 -3.63 -3.88 10.51
CA VAL A 164 -3.64 -3.53 9.09
C VAL A 164 -5.04 -3.64 8.51
N ALA A 165 -5.33 -2.85 7.49
CA ALA A 165 -6.62 -2.88 6.79
C ALA A 165 -6.52 -2.29 5.39
N TRP A 166 -7.48 -2.66 4.54
CA TRP A 166 -7.72 -2.03 3.26
C TRP A 166 -9.05 -1.28 3.28
N LYS A 167 -9.07 -0.09 2.68
CA LYS A 167 -10.27 0.70 2.42
C LYS A 167 -10.29 1.15 0.96
N LYS A 168 -11.46 1.44 0.46
CA LYS A 168 -11.66 1.99 -0.86
C LYS A 168 -12.33 3.35 -0.74
N GLU A 169 -11.85 4.32 -1.48
CA GLU A 169 -12.47 5.63 -1.67
C GLU A 169 -12.96 5.71 -3.11
N ILE A 170 -14.29 5.68 -3.29
CA ILE A 170 -14.90 5.76 -4.63
C ILE A 170 -14.96 7.22 -5.08
N TRP A 171 -15.23 8.13 -4.14
CA TRP A 171 -15.24 9.58 -4.32
C TRP A 171 -14.58 10.28 -3.14
N HIS A 172 -14.00 11.45 -3.37
CA HIS A 172 -13.31 12.19 -2.31
C HIS A 172 -14.22 12.59 -1.14
N THR A 173 -15.43 13.02 -1.43
CA THR A 173 -16.34 13.56 -0.43
C THR A 173 -17.44 12.59 -0.04
N GLY A 174 -17.11 11.31 0.11
CA GLY A 174 -18.08 10.42 0.66
C GLY A 174 -18.23 9.04 0.07
N GLY A 175 -17.27 8.58 -0.65
CA GLY A 175 -17.26 7.25 -1.22
C GLY A 175 -16.43 6.23 -0.44
N TYR A 176 -16.19 6.43 0.85
CA TYR A 176 -15.41 5.49 1.66
C TYR A 176 -16.21 4.23 2.00
N THR A 177 -15.53 3.10 1.90
CA THR A 177 -16.07 1.79 2.29
C THR A 177 -15.66 1.43 3.71
N ASP A 178 -16.31 0.43 4.29
CA ASP A 178 -15.78 -0.22 5.49
C ASP A 178 -14.45 -0.93 5.21
N ALA A 179 -13.68 -1.17 6.27
CA ALA A 179 -12.39 -1.84 6.16
C ALA A 179 -12.55 -3.32 5.81
N ARG A 180 -11.66 -3.84 4.95
CA ARG A 180 -11.50 -5.28 4.67
C ARG A 180 -10.08 -5.75 4.96
N GLY A 181 -9.90 -7.06 5.15
CA GLY A 181 -8.59 -7.65 5.44
C GLY A 181 -7.99 -7.15 6.75
N VAL A 182 -8.83 -6.85 7.74
CA VAL A 182 -8.41 -6.36 9.05
C VAL A 182 -7.68 -7.46 9.81
N VAL A 183 -6.41 -7.24 10.11
CA VAL A 183 -5.54 -8.22 10.79
C VAL A 183 -4.62 -7.49 11.77
N LYS A 184 -4.44 -8.05 12.96
CA LYS A 184 -3.38 -7.65 13.87
C LYS A 184 -2.06 -8.23 13.38
N ALA A 185 -1.28 -7.44 12.65
CA ALA A 185 -0.06 -7.89 11.98
C ALA A 185 1.17 -7.87 12.89
N THR A 186 1.21 -6.94 13.83
CA THR A 186 2.33 -6.76 14.78
C THR A 186 1.85 -6.04 16.05
N ASN A 187 2.75 -5.84 16.99
CA ASN A 187 2.56 -4.94 18.12
C ASN A 187 2.61 -3.47 17.66
N SER A 188 2.53 -2.53 18.60
CA SER A 188 2.65 -1.10 18.30
C SER A 188 3.88 -0.80 17.44
N ILE A 189 3.68 0.07 16.43
CA ILE A 189 4.73 0.54 15.53
C ILE A 189 5.34 1.87 15.97
N LEU A 190 5.00 2.38 17.17
CA LEU A 190 5.60 3.56 17.75
C LEU A 190 7.08 3.34 18.03
N ASP A 191 7.86 4.43 17.88
CA ASP A 191 9.28 4.56 18.23
C ASP A 191 10.23 3.54 17.59
N ARG A 192 9.79 2.88 16.53
CA ARG A 192 10.62 1.92 15.80
C ARG A 192 10.47 2.04 14.29
N TRP A 193 11.52 1.73 13.57
CA TRP A 193 11.48 1.62 12.12
C TRP A 193 10.73 0.36 11.71
N ILE A 194 9.77 0.52 10.80
CA ILE A 194 9.14 -0.58 10.06
C ILE A 194 9.24 -0.32 8.57
N GLY A 195 9.31 -1.38 7.77
CA GLY A 195 9.06 -1.32 6.34
C GLY A 195 7.59 -1.62 6.05
N TRP A 196 6.96 -0.78 5.22
CA TRP A 196 5.60 -0.99 4.76
C TRP A 196 5.55 -1.08 3.25
N LYS A 197 4.78 -2.05 2.72
CA LYS A 197 4.48 -2.16 1.30
C LYS A 197 3.01 -2.38 1.10
N VAL A 198 2.50 -1.74 0.05
CA VAL A 198 1.20 -2.06 -0.53
C VAL A 198 1.39 -2.42 -1.99
N VAL A 199 0.75 -3.50 -2.41
CA VAL A 199 0.75 -3.97 -3.79
C VAL A 199 -0.69 -4.04 -4.26
N MET A 200 -0.98 -3.47 -5.41
CA MET A 200 -2.30 -3.53 -5.99
C MET A 200 -2.23 -3.74 -7.50
N TYR A 201 -3.01 -4.69 -7.99
CA TYR A 201 -3.03 -5.04 -9.41
C TYR A 201 -4.36 -5.63 -9.84
N ASN A 202 -4.67 -5.47 -11.13
CA ASN A 202 -5.87 -6.05 -11.72
C ASN A 202 -5.68 -7.55 -11.95
N ILE A 203 -6.76 -8.28 -11.75
CA ILE A 203 -6.92 -9.71 -12.02
C ILE A 203 -8.19 -9.96 -12.85
N ASN A 204 -8.42 -11.21 -13.23
CA ASN A 204 -9.62 -11.64 -13.96
C ASN A 204 -9.95 -10.74 -15.16
N ASN A 205 -9.00 -10.57 -16.09
CA ASN A 205 -9.16 -9.71 -17.26
C ASN A 205 -9.60 -8.28 -16.94
N ASN A 206 -9.05 -7.68 -15.87
CA ASN A 206 -9.36 -6.35 -15.38
C ASN A 206 -10.79 -6.17 -14.83
N THR A 207 -11.45 -7.22 -14.37
CA THR A 207 -12.76 -7.12 -13.73
C THR A 207 -12.69 -7.11 -12.20
N ALA A 208 -11.52 -7.38 -11.63
CA ALA A 208 -11.29 -7.38 -10.19
C ALA A 208 -9.90 -6.80 -9.86
N VAL A 209 -9.71 -6.46 -8.59
CA VAL A 209 -8.44 -5.92 -8.09
C VAL A 209 -7.95 -6.76 -6.92
N LYS A 210 -6.70 -7.17 -6.99
CA LYS A 210 -5.96 -7.80 -5.90
C LYS A 210 -5.18 -6.73 -5.14
N MET A 211 -5.23 -6.78 -3.82
CA MET A 211 -4.56 -5.86 -2.91
C MET A 211 -3.85 -6.65 -1.83
N GLU A 212 -2.56 -6.42 -1.66
CA GLU A 212 -1.72 -7.13 -0.70
C GLU A 212 -0.90 -6.14 0.11
N SER A 213 -0.75 -6.40 1.41
CA SER A 213 0.11 -5.63 2.29
C SER A 213 1.25 -6.50 2.83
N TYR A 214 2.43 -5.91 2.89
CA TYR A 214 3.63 -6.58 3.40
C TYR A 214 4.30 -5.70 4.47
N LEU A 215 4.76 -6.34 5.52
CA LEU A 215 5.44 -5.71 6.65
C LEU A 215 6.86 -6.28 6.79
N ASP A 216 7.84 -5.39 6.87
CA ASP A 216 9.17 -5.67 7.38
C ASP A 216 9.23 -5.13 8.81
N ASP A 217 8.84 -5.98 9.75
CA ASP A 217 8.60 -5.61 11.15
C ASP A 217 9.88 -5.24 11.91
N LYS A 218 11.04 -5.72 11.44
CA LYS A 218 12.33 -5.54 12.11
C LYS A 218 13.29 -4.63 11.34
N ASN A 219 12.84 -4.04 10.23
CA ASN A 219 13.71 -3.23 9.36
C ASN A 219 14.97 -4.02 8.90
N ASP A 220 14.80 -5.30 8.58
CA ASP A 220 15.84 -6.24 8.16
C ASP A 220 15.67 -6.74 6.71
N ASN A 221 14.76 -6.09 5.96
CA ASN A 221 14.40 -6.45 4.59
C ASN A 221 13.74 -7.84 4.47
N ASN A 222 13.08 -8.29 5.54
CA ASN A 222 12.34 -9.55 5.61
C ASN A 222 10.83 -9.30 5.52
N TRP A 223 10.33 -9.20 4.31
CA TRP A 223 8.95 -8.84 4.00
C TRP A 223 8.00 -10.02 4.17
N LYS A 224 7.03 -9.88 5.06
CA LYS A 224 5.96 -10.86 5.27
C LYS A 224 4.64 -10.31 4.77
N LYS A 225 3.90 -11.11 3.99
CA LYS A 225 2.52 -10.77 3.62
C LYS A 225 1.66 -10.80 4.88
N VAL A 226 0.98 -9.70 5.18
CA VAL A 226 0.15 -9.54 6.39
C VAL A 226 -1.33 -9.33 6.08
N SER A 227 -1.67 -8.93 4.85
CA SER A 227 -3.06 -8.83 4.39
C SER A 227 -3.17 -9.13 2.91
N ASP A 228 -4.30 -9.69 2.51
CA ASP A 228 -4.59 -10.14 1.16
C ASP A 228 -6.11 -9.98 0.91
N VAL A 229 -6.49 -9.08 0.02
CA VAL A 229 -7.89 -8.72 -0.26
C VAL A 229 -8.13 -8.72 -1.77
N VAL A 230 -9.31 -9.17 -2.17
CA VAL A 230 -9.80 -9.04 -3.55
C VAL A 230 -11.06 -8.17 -3.55
N ASP A 231 -11.08 -7.15 -4.41
CA ASP A 231 -12.29 -6.42 -4.76
C ASP A 231 -12.81 -6.95 -6.10
N ASN A 232 -13.86 -7.74 -6.03
CA ASN A 232 -14.59 -8.28 -7.17
C ASN A 232 -16.08 -7.87 -7.15
N GLY A 233 -16.39 -6.75 -6.51
CA GLY A 233 -17.73 -6.22 -6.27
C GLY A 233 -18.24 -6.49 -4.86
N GLY A 234 -19.42 -5.95 -4.54
CA GLY A 234 -20.04 -6.10 -3.23
C GLY A 234 -19.28 -5.43 -2.08
N TRP A 235 -18.38 -4.51 -2.38
CA TRP A 235 -17.68 -3.68 -1.39
C TRP A 235 -18.19 -2.25 -1.49
N TYR A 236 -19.22 -1.97 -0.73
CA TYR A 236 -20.05 -0.79 -0.86
C TYR A 236 -19.50 0.41 -0.09
N ALA A 237 -19.69 1.60 -0.67
CA ALA A 237 -19.58 2.85 0.08
C ALA A 237 -20.63 2.88 1.19
N LYS A 238 -20.33 3.56 2.30
CA LYS A 238 -21.22 3.68 3.46
C LYS A 238 -22.56 4.27 3.05
N SER A 239 -23.65 3.67 3.53
CA SER A 239 -25.00 4.08 3.17
C SER A 239 -25.41 5.46 3.71
N SER A 240 -24.78 5.90 4.80
CA SER A 240 -25.03 7.20 5.46
C SER A 240 -24.38 8.39 4.76
N ASP A 241 -23.62 8.14 3.70
CA ASP A 241 -22.88 9.19 2.99
C ASP A 241 -23.82 9.98 2.08
N LYS A 242 -24.30 11.12 2.57
CA LYS A 242 -25.22 11.99 1.83
C LYS A 242 -24.57 12.61 0.58
N VAL A 243 -23.27 12.87 0.63
CA VAL A 243 -22.53 13.49 -0.49
C VAL A 243 -22.42 12.51 -1.64
N PHE A 244 -22.14 11.25 -1.35
CA PHE A 244 -22.08 10.20 -2.37
C PHE A 244 -23.38 10.12 -3.18
N TYR A 245 -24.53 10.23 -2.51
CA TYR A 245 -25.83 10.13 -3.18
C TYR A 245 -26.24 11.42 -3.92
N SER A 246 -25.90 12.58 -3.37
CA SER A 246 -26.32 13.84 -3.94
C SER A 246 -25.46 14.29 -5.12
N ALA A 247 -24.22 13.78 -5.23
CA ALA A 247 -23.29 14.18 -6.28
C ALA A 247 -23.57 13.53 -7.64
N ASP A 248 -24.29 12.39 -7.66
CA ASP A 248 -24.59 11.59 -8.87
C ASP A 248 -23.38 11.43 -9.82
N CYS A 249 -22.29 10.93 -9.29
CA CYS A 249 -21.03 10.90 -10.02
C CYS A 249 -20.94 9.75 -11.05
N GLY A 250 -22.05 9.08 -11.35
CA GLY A 250 -22.12 8.05 -12.39
C GLY A 250 -21.38 6.74 -12.08
N ARG A 251 -21.06 6.47 -10.82
CA ARG A 251 -20.46 5.21 -10.40
C ARG A 251 -21.34 4.49 -9.38
N PRO A 252 -21.45 3.15 -9.44
CA PRO A 252 -22.16 2.39 -8.43
C PRO A 252 -21.43 2.45 -7.08
N LYS A 253 -22.16 2.24 -6.00
CA LYS A 253 -21.61 2.23 -4.63
C LYS A 253 -20.53 1.18 -4.38
N ASP A 254 -20.51 0.11 -5.14
CA ASP A 254 -19.53 -0.97 -5.06
C ASP A 254 -18.53 -0.90 -6.23
N TYR A 255 -18.35 0.28 -6.82
CA TYR A 255 -17.45 0.49 -7.93
C TYR A 255 -16.07 -0.14 -7.70
N ILE A 256 -15.66 -1.04 -8.61
CA ILE A 256 -14.35 -1.68 -8.57
C ILE A 256 -13.34 -0.75 -9.24
N ILE A 257 -12.35 -0.28 -8.50
CA ILE A 257 -11.36 0.68 -8.98
C ILE A 257 -10.30 -0.04 -9.83
N THR A 258 -10.65 -0.45 -11.04
CA THR A 258 -9.74 -1.11 -11.99
C THR A 258 -8.94 -0.12 -12.84
N ASN A 259 -9.31 1.14 -12.84
CA ASN A 259 -8.66 2.19 -13.62
C ASN A 259 -7.32 2.60 -13.01
N ALA A 260 -6.43 3.11 -13.86
CA ALA A 260 -5.24 3.80 -13.41
C ALA A 260 -5.59 5.16 -12.81
N GLY A 261 -4.72 5.69 -11.94
CA GLY A 261 -4.87 7.01 -11.35
C GLY A 261 -3.58 7.83 -11.43
N ALA A 262 -3.72 9.14 -11.64
CA ALA A 262 -2.59 10.03 -11.82
C ALA A 262 -1.76 10.25 -10.55
N ILE A 263 -2.34 10.00 -9.38
CA ILE A 263 -1.73 10.32 -8.08
C ILE A 263 -1.57 9.07 -7.24
N ALA A 264 -0.37 8.86 -6.72
CA ALA A 264 -0.06 7.91 -5.66
C ALA A 264 0.42 8.69 -4.44
N THR A 265 -0.06 8.34 -3.24
CA THR A 265 0.18 9.12 -2.02
C THR A 265 0.64 8.23 -0.88
N PHE A 266 1.78 8.58 -0.29
CA PHE A 266 2.20 8.09 1.01
C PHE A 266 1.52 8.98 2.06
N ARG A 267 0.37 8.53 2.53
CA ARG A 267 -0.47 9.24 3.48
C ARG A 267 -0.15 8.81 4.90
N ALA A 268 -0.24 9.74 5.84
CA ALA A 268 -0.31 9.45 7.26
C ALA A 268 -1.21 10.49 7.96
N ASP A 269 -1.90 10.07 8.98
CA ASP A 269 -2.83 10.91 9.73
C ASP A 269 -2.52 10.90 11.22
N ASN A 270 -2.56 12.09 11.84
CA ASN A 270 -2.39 12.33 13.28
C ASN A 270 -1.08 11.78 13.86
N VAL A 271 0.01 11.90 13.12
CA VAL A 271 1.34 11.41 13.51
C VAL A 271 2.42 12.47 13.31
N ALA A 272 3.50 12.31 14.06
CA ALA A 272 4.81 12.82 13.73
C ALA A 272 5.69 11.63 13.37
N MET A 273 6.33 11.65 12.20
CA MET A 273 7.06 10.50 11.71
C MET A 273 8.34 10.86 10.97
N ASN A 274 9.29 9.95 11.01
CA ASN A 274 10.40 9.90 10.07
C ASN A 274 10.07 8.95 8.92
N PHE A 275 10.54 9.27 7.71
CA PHE A 275 10.38 8.44 6.53
C PHE A 275 11.68 8.37 5.71
N LYS A 276 11.89 7.25 5.02
CA LYS A 276 13.00 7.05 4.09
C LYS A 276 12.67 6.02 3.01
N ASN A 277 13.42 6.09 1.90
CA ASN A 277 13.40 5.10 0.83
C ASN A 277 12.02 4.86 0.22
N LEU A 278 11.19 5.92 0.12
CA LEU A 278 9.89 5.83 -0.54
C LEU A 278 10.09 5.54 -2.02
N SER A 279 9.32 4.60 -2.54
CA SER A 279 9.36 4.24 -3.96
C SER A 279 8.02 3.73 -4.46
N ILE A 280 7.78 3.91 -5.75
CA ILE A 280 6.64 3.36 -6.49
C ILE A 280 7.20 2.71 -7.74
N ARG A 281 6.73 1.53 -8.07
CA ARG A 281 7.08 0.88 -9.34
C ARG A 281 5.88 0.14 -9.93
N GLU A 282 5.83 0.15 -11.26
CA GLU A 282 4.86 -0.67 -11.99
C GLU A 282 5.32 -2.11 -12.00
N ILE A 283 4.45 -3.00 -11.55
CA ILE A 283 4.75 -4.42 -11.45
C ILE A 283 4.18 -5.19 -12.63
N GLN A 284 4.81 -6.32 -12.93
CA GLN A 284 4.22 -7.39 -13.70
C GLN A 284 3.40 -8.26 -12.75
N PRO A 285 2.06 -8.24 -12.83
CA PRO A 285 1.24 -9.10 -11.98
C PRO A 285 1.58 -10.58 -12.21
N PRO A 286 1.43 -11.44 -11.19
CA PRO A 286 1.52 -12.87 -11.39
C PRO A 286 0.46 -13.31 -12.41
N GLN A 287 0.81 -14.30 -13.25
CA GLN A 287 -0.16 -14.93 -14.13
C GLN A 287 -1.15 -15.70 -13.25
N SER A 288 -2.43 -15.41 -13.43
CA SER A 288 -3.54 -16.12 -12.77
C SER A 288 -3.82 -17.45 -13.45
#